data_f3929fb79aad1d239e9e1ef6abcb483f
#
_entry.id   f3929fb79aad1d239e9e1ef6abcb483f
#
_cell.length_a   1.000
_cell.length_b   1.000
_cell.length_c   1.000
_cell.angle_alpha   90.00
_cell.angle_beta   90.00
_cell.angle_gamma   90.00
#
_symmetry.space_group_name_H-M   'P 1'
#
loop_
_entity.id
_entity.type
_entity.pdbx_description
1 polymer ?
#
loop_
_entity_poly.entity_id
_entity_poly.type
_entity_poly.pdbx_seq_one_letter_code
_entity_poly.pdbx_strand_id
1 'polypeptide(L)'
;IGFATAEALSEAGATVVITDMDAHAAEVALEKLRAKGRSGSAHHLDVTDPRAVERVHSDIINQHGRVDVLVNNAGIAISFVPAEKMDDATWLKVLDVNLNGVFWCCRTFGQSMLEQGGGAIVNVGSMSADIVNYPQEQAQYNASKAAVHHLTRSLAAEWAERNVRVNAVAPTYI
;
A
#
# COMPACT_ATOMS: atom_id res chain seq x y z
N ILE A 1 -9.70 -1.79 6.01
CA ILE A 1 -8.40 -1.46 6.63
C ILE A 1 -7.99 -0.05 6.24
N GLY A 2 -7.82 0.27 4.93
CA GLY A 2 -7.26 1.54 4.46
C GLY A 2 -7.96 2.77 5.02
N PHE A 3 -9.28 2.86 4.92
CA PHE A 3 -10.02 4.01 5.45
C PHE A 3 -9.88 4.14 6.98
N ALA A 4 -9.98 3.03 7.73
CA ALA A 4 -9.80 3.06 9.19
C ALA A 4 -8.39 3.52 9.59
N THR A 5 -7.37 3.15 8.80
CA THR A 5 -5.99 3.63 9.00
C THR A 5 -5.89 5.13 8.72
N ALA A 6 -6.50 5.61 7.62
CA ALA A 6 -6.54 7.04 7.29
C ALA A 6 -7.24 7.85 8.40
N GLU A 7 -8.35 7.34 8.92
CA GLU A 7 -9.08 7.94 10.03
C GLU A 7 -8.21 8.03 11.30
N ALA A 8 -7.61 6.92 11.72
CA ALA A 8 -6.76 6.89 12.92
C ALA A 8 -5.54 7.82 12.81
N LEU A 9 -4.89 7.86 11.63
CA LEU A 9 -3.77 8.78 11.40
C LEU A 9 -4.23 10.24 11.44
N SER A 10 -5.39 10.56 10.87
CA SER A 10 -5.94 11.91 10.93
C SER A 10 -6.34 12.32 12.35
N GLU A 11 -6.83 11.40 13.16
CA GLU A 11 -7.09 11.62 14.59
C GLU A 11 -5.82 11.88 15.38
N ALA A 12 -4.70 11.24 15.00
CA ALA A 12 -3.38 11.50 15.55
C ALA A 12 -2.75 12.82 15.04
N GLY A 13 -3.44 13.59 14.20
CA GLY A 13 -3.00 14.91 13.72
C GLY A 13 -2.27 14.90 12.38
N ALA A 14 -2.23 13.79 11.66
CA ALA A 14 -1.65 13.73 10.33
C ALA A 14 -2.55 14.42 9.30
N THR A 15 -1.94 15.11 8.34
CA THR A 15 -2.59 15.46 7.07
C THR A 15 -2.60 14.22 6.18
N VAL A 16 -3.77 13.70 5.86
CA VAL A 16 -3.91 12.43 5.16
C VAL A 16 -4.17 12.64 3.67
N VAL A 17 -3.38 11.98 2.83
CA VAL A 17 -3.63 11.86 1.40
C VAL A 17 -4.22 10.50 1.11
N ILE A 18 -5.43 10.47 0.55
CA ILE A 18 -6.13 9.24 0.18
C ILE A 18 -5.94 8.98 -1.30
N THR A 19 -5.55 7.76 -1.64
CA THR A 19 -5.44 7.33 -3.02
C THR A 19 -6.27 6.08 -3.26
N ASP A 20 -6.96 6.01 -4.38
CA ASP A 20 -7.71 4.84 -4.83
C ASP A 20 -7.71 4.77 -6.36
N MET A 21 -7.84 3.56 -6.92
CA MET A 21 -8.06 3.39 -8.37
C MET A 21 -9.46 3.87 -8.79
N ASP A 22 -10.40 3.99 -7.88
CA ASP A 22 -11.66 4.69 -8.06
C ASP A 22 -11.56 6.10 -7.45
N ALA A 23 -11.45 7.10 -8.34
CA ALA A 23 -11.34 8.50 -7.93
C ALA A 23 -12.54 8.96 -7.08
N HIS A 24 -13.74 8.45 -7.38
CA HIS A 24 -14.94 8.79 -6.60
C HIS A 24 -14.88 8.19 -5.19
N ALA A 25 -14.41 6.95 -5.05
CA ALA A 25 -14.21 6.33 -3.74
C ALA A 25 -13.20 7.09 -2.88
N ALA A 26 -12.10 7.59 -3.49
CA ALA A 26 -11.12 8.42 -2.80
C ALA A 26 -11.73 9.74 -2.29
N GLU A 27 -12.52 10.43 -3.11
CA GLU A 27 -13.19 11.67 -2.70
C GLU A 27 -14.23 11.44 -1.61
N VAL A 28 -15.07 10.41 -1.72
CA VAL A 28 -16.05 10.04 -0.67
C VAL A 28 -15.36 9.76 0.66
N ALA A 29 -14.20 9.09 0.63
CA ALA A 29 -13.43 8.83 1.83
C ALA A 29 -12.85 10.13 2.43
N LEU A 30 -12.37 11.05 1.59
CA LEU A 30 -11.89 12.36 2.03
C LEU A 30 -13.01 13.21 2.65
N GLU A 31 -14.21 13.21 2.05
CA GLU A 31 -15.36 13.93 2.59
C GLU A 31 -15.75 13.44 3.99
N LYS A 32 -15.66 12.14 4.24
CA LYS A 32 -15.90 11.57 5.59
C LYS A 32 -14.88 12.08 6.61
N LEU A 33 -13.61 12.26 6.22
CA LEU A 33 -12.60 12.88 7.10
C LEU A 33 -12.87 14.36 7.31
N ARG A 34 -13.22 15.09 6.24
CA ARG A 34 -13.57 16.53 6.32
C ARG A 34 -14.76 16.79 7.22
N ALA A 35 -15.78 15.94 7.17
CA ALA A 35 -16.96 16.02 8.06
C ALA A 35 -16.60 15.89 9.55
N LYS A 36 -15.45 15.29 9.86
CA LYS A 36 -14.87 15.20 11.21
C LYS A 36 -13.84 16.32 11.50
N GLY A 37 -13.79 17.37 10.68
CA GLY A 37 -12.86 18.49 10.85
C GLY A 37 -11.41 18.16 10.50
N ARG A 38 -11.16 17.09 9.72
CA ARG A 38 -9.82 16.68 9.31
C ARG A 38 -9.47 17.26 7.94
N SER A 39 -8.17 17.57 7.74
CA SER A 39 -7.63 18.05 6.46
C SER A 39 -6.96 16.92 5.69
N GLY A 40 -6.97 17.05 4.36
CA GLY A 40 -6.33 16.08 3.48
C GLY A 40 -6.64 16.35 2.01
N SER A 41 -6.14 15.47 1.15
CA SER A 41 -6.43 15.47 -0.28
C SER A 41 -6.74 14.05 -0.77
N ALA A 42 -7.32 13.95 -1.96
CA ALA A 42 -7.63 12.69 -2.61
C ALA A 42 -7.05 12.69 -4.03
N HIS A 43 -6.52 11.55 -4.46
CA HIS A 43 -5.97 11.36 -5.81
C HIS A 43 -6.38 10.02 -6.38
N HIS A 44 -6.66 10.00 -7.68
CA HIS A 44 -6.78 8.75 -8.44
C HIS A 44 -5.40 8.10 -8.59
N LEU A 45 -5.26 6.84 -8.22
CA LEU A 45 -4.02 6.09 -8.36
C LEU A 45 -4.28 4.61 -8.64
N ASP A 46 -3.89 4.17 -9.83
CA ASP A 46 -3.64 2.76 -10.10
C ASP A 46 -2.18 2.43 -9.74
N VAL A 47 -1.98 1.65 -8.68
CA VAL A 47 -0.64 1.26 -8.20
C VAL A 47 0.11 0.35 -9.19
N THR A 48 -0.57 -0.24 -10.16
CA THR A 48 0.06 -1.09 -11.19
C THR A 48 0.75 -0.27 -12.27
N ASP A 49 0.43 1.04 -12.40
CA ASP A 49 1.13 1.97 -13.31
C ASP A 49 2.22 2.76 -12.55
N PRO A 50 3.52 2.41 -12.72
CA PRO A 50 4.59 3.12 -12.04
C PRO A 50 4.68 4.61 -12.40
N ARG A 51 4.25 4.99 -13.62
CA ARG A 51 4.20 6.40 -14.02
C ARG A 51 3.08 7.15 -13.32
N ALA A 52 1.94 6.49 -13.06
CA ALA A 52 0.88 7.09 -12.23
C ALA A 52 1.37 7.32 -10.79
N VAL A 53 2.11 6.37 -10.23
CA VAL A 53 2.72 6.53 -8.90
C VAL A 53 3.66 7.74 -8.88
N GLU A 54 4.52 7.91 -9.88
CA GLU A 54 5.44 9.06 -9.99
C GLU A 54 4.69 10.40 -10.14
N ARG A 55 3.62 10.46 -10.94
CA ARG A 55 2.79 11.67 -11.09
C ARG A 55 2.12 12.05 -9.79
N VAL A 56 1.44 11.09 -9.15
CA VAL A 56 0.73 11.35 -7.88
C VAL A 56 1.71 11.74 -6.76
N HIS A 57 2.88 11.10 -6.70
CA HIS A 57 3.93 11.50 -5.79
C HIS A 57 4.34 12.96 -6.00
N SER A 58 4.58 13.37 -7.26
CA SER A 58 4.97 14.76 -7.60
C SER A 58 3.89 15.75 -7.18
N ASP A 59 2.60 15.44 -7.42
CA ASP A 59 1.48 16.27 -7.01
C ASP A 59 1.42 16.44 -5.48
N ILE A 60 1.64 15.35 -4.74
CA ILE A 60 1.67 15.36 -3.27
C ILE A 60 2.84 16.21 -2.75
N ILE A 61 4.03 16.04 -3.31
CA ILE A 61 5.20 16.84 -2.91
C ILE A 61 4.98 18.32 -3.23
N ASN A 62 4.41 18.65 -4.39
CA ASN A 62 4.09 20.04 -4.74
C ASN A 62 3.06 20.66 -3.78
N GLN A 63 2.08 19.89 -3.31
CA GLN A 63 1.03 20.37 -2.43
C GLN A 63 1.44 20.43 -0.96
N HIS A 64 2.22 19.47 -0.48
CA HIS A 64 2.51 19.28 0.95
C HIS A 64 3.99 19.41 1.31
N GLY A 65 4.88 19.44 0.33
CA GLY A 65 6.33 19.60 0.51
C GLY A 65 7.07 18.33 0.92
N ARG A 66 6.40 17.36 1.55
CA ARG A 66 7.00 16.13 2.07
C ARG A 66 5.97 15.01 2.27
N VAL A 67 6.47 13.79 2.40
CA VAL A 67 5.70 12.63 2.87
C VAL A 67 6.46 11.95 4.01
N ASP A 68 5.84 11.89 5.19
CA ASP A 68 6.44 11.29 6.38
C ASP A 68 6.08 9.82 6.55
N VAL A 69 4.88 9.44 6.10
CA VAL A 69 4.35 8.08 6.24
C VAL A 69 3.72 7.63 4.93
N LEU A 70 4.10 6.45 4.48
CA LEU A 70 3.45 5.73 3.38
C LEU A 70 2.77 4.47 3.93
N VAL A 71 1.49 4.28 3.62
CA VAL A 71 0.77 3.04 3.90
C VAL A 71 0.38 2.37 2.59
N ASN A 72 1.03 1.28 2.25
CA ASN A 72 0.69 0.46 1.10
C ASN A 72 -0.44 -0.50 1.48
N ASN A 73 -1.69 -0.06 1.27
CA ASN A 73 -2.88 -0.82 1.59
C ASN A 73 -3.52 -1.47 0.37
N ALA A 74 -3.32 -0.94 -0.83
CA ALA A 74 -3.91 -1.48 -2.06
C ALA A 74 -3.59 -2.98 -2.20
N GLY A 75 -4.62 -3.78 -2.47
CA GLY A 75 -4.47 -5.22 -2.61
C GLY A 75 -5.77 -5.89 -3.00
N ILE A 76 -5.64 -6.98 -3.75
CA ILE A 76 -6.76 -7.82 -4.17
C ILE A 76 -6.52 -9.27 -3.77
N ALA A 77 -7.62 -9.99 -3.56
CA ALA A 77 -7.61 -11.43 -3.39
C ALA A 77 -8.60 -12.05 -4.38
N ILE A 78 -8.16 -13.08 -5.08
CA ILE A 78 -9.00 -13.93 -5.92
C ILE A 78 -8.88 -15.33 -5.32
N SER A 79 -9.95 -15.81 -4.68
CA SER A 79 -9.96 -17.08 -3.96
C SER A 79 -10.76 -18.14 -4.73
N PHE A 80 -10.60 -19.39 -4.32
CA PHE A 80 -11.27 -20.56 -4.90
C PHE A 80 -10.89 -20.81 -6.37
N VAL A 81 -9.62 -20.57 -6.70
CA VAL A 81 -9.02 -20.90 -8.00
C VAL A 81 -7.91 -21.93 -7.77
N PRO A 82 -8.15 -23.21 -8.06
CA PRO A 82 -7.13 -24.26 -7.97
C PRO A 82 -5.88 -23.88 -8.79
N ALA A 83 -4.70 -24.14 -8.26
CA ALA A 83 -3.45 -23.70 -8.88
C ALA A 83 -3.28 -24.27 -10.31
N GLU A 84 -3.69 -25.53 -10.54
CA GLU A 84 -3.61 -26.17 -11.86
C GLU A 84 -4.65 -25.66 -12.87
N LYS A 85 -5.60 -24.82 -12.44
CA LYS A 85 -6.65 -24.19 -13.28
C LYS A 85 -6.51 -22.69 -13.37
N MET A 86 -5.53 -22.14 -12.66
CA MET A 86 -5.32 -20.69 -12.66
C MET A 86 -4.74 -20.23 -13.99
N ASP A 87 -5.38 -19.27 -14.63
CA ASP A 87 -4.83 -18.65 -15.82
C ASP A 87 -3.72 -17.62 -15.48
N ASP A 88 -2.87 -17.36 -16.48
CA ASP A 88 -1.75 -16.44 -16.32
C ASP A 88 -2.21 -15.01 -15.97
N ALA A 89 -3.35 -14.59 -16.51
CA ALA A 89 -3.88 -13.23 -16.28
C ALA A 89 -4.29 -13.05 -14.82
N THR A 90 -4.94 -14.04 -14.23
CA THR A 90 -5.31 -14.04 -12.81
C THR A 90 -4.07 -14.01 -11.91
N TRP A 91 -3.07 -14.84 -12.23
CA TRP A 91 -1.80 -14.84 -11.52
C TRP A 91 -1.12 -13.47 -11.57
N LEU A 92 -0.90 -12.94 -12.78
CA LEU A 92 -0.21 -11.67 -13.01
C LEU A 92 -0.95 -10.50 -12.38
N LYS A 93 -2.29 -10.44 -12.51
CA LYS A 93 -3.10 -9.37 -11.92
C LYS A 93 -2.92 -9.26 -10.41
N VAL A 94 -2.90 -10.39 -9.69
CA VAL A 94 -2.71 -10.38 -8.23
C VAL A 94 -1.29 -9.95 -7.87
N LEU A 95 -0.28 -10.42 -8.59
CA LEU A 95 1.10 -10.00 -8.36
C LEU A 95 1.32 -8.53 -8.69
N ASP A 96 0.72 -8.02 -9.76
CA ASP A 96 0.87 -6.62 -10.17
C ASP A 96 0.33 -5.67 -9.10
N VAL A 97 -0.87 -5.93 -8.56
CA VAL A 97 -1.42 -5.08 -7.50
C VAL A 97 -0.69 -5.29 -6.18
N ASN A 98 -0.56 -6.55 -5.73
CA ASN A 98 -0.16 -6.85 -4.37
C ASN A 98 1.35 -6.73 -4.12
N LEU A 99 2.18 -6.94 -5.15
CA LEU A 99 3.64 -6.94 -5.03
C LEU A 99 4.28 -5.81 -5.83
N ASN A 100 4.04 -5.75 -7.15
CA ASN A 100 4.65 -4.74 -8.00
C ASN A 100 4.19 -3.33 -7.59
N GLY A 101 2.88 -3.13 -7.32
CA GLY A 101 2.34 -1.86 -6.84
C GLY A 101 2.95 -1.41 -5.51
N VAL A 102 3.12 -2.35 -4.57
CA VAL A 102 3.81 -2.06 -3.30
C VAL A 102 5.25 -1.63 -3.56
N PHE A 103 5.97 -2.32 -4.46
CA PHE A 103 7.35 -1.98 -4.79
C PHE A 103 7.45 -0.61 -5.47
N TRP A 104 6.58 -0.29 -6.44
CA TRP A 104 6.57 1.01 -7.11
C TRP A 104 6.35 2.16 -6.12
N CYS A 105 5.39 2.01 -5.22
CA CYS A 105 5.14 2.99 -4.17
C CYS A 105 6.32 3.09 -3.20
N CYS A 106 6.85 1.98 -2.70
CA CYS A 106 8.03 1.99 -1.83
C CYS A 106 9.21 2.68 -2.50
N ARG A 107 9.52 2.36 -3.77
CA ARG A 107 10.63 2.96 -4.51
C ARG A 107 10.46 4.48 -4.63
N THR A 108 9.31 4.94 -5.12
CA THR A 108 9.08 6.34 -5.43
C THR A 108 9.01 7.20 -4.17
N PHE A 109 8.19 6.82 -3.20
CA PHE A 109 8.06 7.55 -1.94
C PHE A 109 9.27 7.35 -1.03
N GLY A 110 9.87 6.15 -1.04
CA GLY A 110 11.08 5.87 -0.28
C GLY A 110 12.28 6.71 -0.72
N GLN A 111 12.43 6.97 -2.02
CA GLN A 111 13.46 7.88 -2.51
C GLN A 111 13.32 9.26 -1.88
N SER A 112 12.13 9.86 -1.89
CA SER A 112 11.88 11.15 -1.24
C SER A 112 12.13 11.12 0.26
N MET A 113 11.73 10.03 0.94
CA MET A 113 11.99 9.87 2.37
C MET A 113 13.48 9.81 2.67
N LEU A 114 14.28 9.18 1.82
CA LEU A 114 15.73 9.14 1.94
C LEU A 114 16.36 10.52 1.71
N GLU A 115 15.88 11.27 0.73
CA GLU A 115 16.34 12.63 0.41
C GLU A 115 15.96 13.63 1.50
N GLN A 116 14.77 13.51 2.11
CA GLN A 116 14.33 14.38 3.21
C GLN A 116 14.91 14.01 4.59
N GLY A 117 15.67 12.90 4.68
CA GLY A 117 16.37 12.47 5.90
C GLY A 117 15.57 11.57 6.83
N GLY A 118 14.45 10.98 6.39
CA GLY A 118 13.71 10.01 7.16
C GLY A 118 12.25 9.84 6.76
N GLY A 119 11.65 8.74 7.20
CA GLY A 119 10.27 8.40 6.93
C GLY A 119 9.86 7.05 7.52
N ALA A 120 8.60 6.69 7.33
CA ALA A 120 8.07 5.41 7.75
C ALA A 120 7.17 4.81 6.67
N ILE A 121 7.38 3.55 6.36
CA ILE A 121 6.57 2.79 5.41
C ILE A 121 5.92 1.62 6.15
N VAL A 122 4.62 1.45 5.95
CA VAL A 122 3.84 0.31 6.44
C VAL A 122 3.21 -0.41 5.27
N ASN A 123 3.58 -1.66 5.07
CA ASN A 123 3.00 -2.53 4.05
C ASN A 123 1.89 -3.40 4.66
N VAL A 124 0.72 -3.42 4.05
CA VAL A 124 -0.36 -4.32 4.47
C VAL A 124 -0.12 -5.69 3.83
N GLY A 125 0.51 -6.55 4.61
CA GLY A 125 0.72 -7.96 4.31
C GLY A 125 -0.55 -8.78 4.52
N SER A 126 -0.37 -9.97 5.06
CA SER A 126 -1.46 -10.89 5.47
C SER A 126 -0.89 -12.01 6.30
N MET A 127 -1.68 -12.63 7.16
CA MET A 127 -1.32 -13.91 7.77
C MET A 127 -1.05 -15.00 6.72
N SER A 128 -1.66 -14.87 5.53
CA SER A 128 -1.45 -15.78 4.39
C SER A 128 -0.02 -15.74 3.81
N ALA A 129 0.82 -14.82 4.28
CA ALA A 129 2.25 -14.83 3.98
C ALA A 129 3.00 -15.96 4.71
N ASP A 130 2.52 -16.36 5.87
CA ASP A 130 3.19 -17.30 6.77
C ASP A 130 2.41 -18.62 6.94
N ILE A 131 1.08 -18.60 6.71
CA ILE A 131 0.23 -19.79 6.81
C ILE A 131 -0.61 -19.97 5.55
N VAL A 132 -1.06 -21.20 5.31
CA VAL A 132 -1.98 -21.53 4.21
C VAL A 132 -3.39 -21.68 4.74
N ASN A 133 -4.30 -20.85 4.23
CA ASN A 133 -5.71 -20.89 4.61
C ASN A 133 -6.46 -21.95 3.82
N TYR A 134 -6.72 -23.08 4.42
CA TYR A 134 -7.54 -24.13 3.84
C TYR A 134 -9.01 -23.93 4.25
N PRO A 135 -9.98 -24.11 3.34
CA PRO A 135 -9.89 -24.62 1.96
C PRO A 135 -9.75 -23.56 0.86
N GLN A 136 -9.28 -22.38 1.16
CA GLN A 136 -9.15 -21.28 0.18
C GLN A 136 -7.99 -21.52 -0.77
N GLU A 137 -8.31 -21.87 -2.01
CA GLU A 137 -7.34 -22.03 -3.09
C GLU A 137 -6.98 -20.62 -3.63
N GLN A 138 -5.83 -20.10 -3.22
CA GLN A 138 -5.39 -18.72 -3.51
C GLN A 138 -3.85 -18.60 -3.55
N ALA A 139 -3.19 -19.52 -4.26
CA ALA A 139 -1.73 -19.61 -4.30
C ALA A 139 -1.06 -18.30 -4.70
N GLN A 140 -1.61 -17.55 -5.66
CA GLN A 140 -1.12 -16.25 -6.12
C GLN A 140 -1.17 -15.18 -5.02
N TYR A 141 -2.24 -15.18 -4.22
CA TYR A 141 -2.37 -14.25 -3.09
C TYR A 141 -1.34 -14.56 -2.00
N ASN A 142 -1.26 -15.83 -1.59
CA ASN A 142 -0.30 -16.27 -0.57
C ASN A 142 1.14 -15.95 -0.99
N ALA A 143 1.50 -16.27 -2.25
CA ALA A 143 2.82 -15.95 -2.80
C ALA A 143 3.09 -14.43 -2.81
N SER A 144 2.12 -13.61 -3.24
CA SER A 144 2.26 -12.15 -3.26
C SER A 144 2.49 -11.57 -1.86
N LYS A 145 1.74 -12.07 -0.86
CA LYS A 145 1.85 -11.56 0.51
C LYS A 145 3.13 -12.04 1.22
N ALA A 146 3.60 -13.25 0.95
CA ALA A 146 4.92 -13.72 1.38
C ALA A 146 6.05 -12.85 0.78
N ALA A 147 5.95 -12.54 -0.50
CA ALA A 147 6.89 -11.64 -1.17
C ALA A 147 6.90 -10.23 -0.56
N VAL A 148 5.74 -9.66 -0.22
CA VAL A 148 5.63 -8.36 0.47
C VAL A 148 6.32 -8.39 1.83
N HIS A 149 6.15 -9.47 2.62
CA HIS A 149 6.85 -9.62 3.90
C HIS A 149 8.36 -9.63 3.72
N HIS A 150 8.87 -10.35 2.71
CA HIS A 150 10.30 -10.39 2.46
C HIS A 150 10.84 -9.09 1.87
N LEU A 151 10.12 -8.46 0.94
CA LEU A 151 10.43 -7.13 0.42
C LEU A 151 10.54 -6.10 1.56
N THR A 152 9.62 -6.14 2.51
CA THR A 152 9.64 -5.27 3.70
C THR A 152 10.94 -5.42 4.48
N ARG A 153 11.39 -6.67 4.73
CA ARG A 153 12.66 -6.94 5.41
C ARG A 153 13.87 -6.42 4.62
N SER A 154 13.88 -6.61 3.30
CA SER A 154 14.94 -6.15 2.41
C SER A 154 15.07 -4.62 2.46
N LEU A 155 13.96 -3.91 2.25
CA LEU A 155 13.95 -2.44 2.27
C LEU A 155 14.27 -1.88 3.67
N ALA A 156 13.81 -2.55 4.74
CA ALA A 156 14.15 -2.17 6.09
C ALA A 156 15.67 -2.26 6.34
N ALA A 157 16.32 -3.33 5.87
CA ALA A 157 17.76 -3.50 5.99
C ALA A 157 18.54 -2.47 5.15
N GLU A 158 18.08 -2.19 3.92
CA GLU A 158 18.75 -1.24 3.02
C GLU A 158 18.65 0.22 3.49
N TRP A 159 17.57 0.59 4.18
CA TRP A 159 17.26 2.00 4.50
C TRP A 159 17.40 2.36 5.97
N ALA A 160 17.66 1.39 6.86
CA ALA A 160 17.75 1.61 8.30
C ALA A 160 18.76 2.71 8.69
N GLU A 161 19.96 2.66 8.13
CA GLU A 161 21.03 3.64 8.43
C GLU A 161 20.71 5.04 7.88
N ARG A 162 19.73 5.14 6.98
CA ARG A 162 19.29 6.38 6.36
C ARG A 162 17.97 6.89 6.95
N ASN A 163 17.61 6.40 8.14
CA ASN A 163 16.48 6.82 8.93
C ASN A 163 15.10 6.62 8.26
N VAL A 164 14.96 5.64 7.34
CA VAL A 164 13.68 5.22 6.79
C VAL A 164 13.33 3.84 7.34
N ARG A 165 12.23 3.78 8.08
CA ARG A 165 11.75 2.54 8.69
C ARG A 165 10.71 1.88 7.78
N VAL A 166 10.84 0.59 7.55
CA VAL A 166 9.87 -0.18 6.74
C VAL A 166 9.36 -1.36 7.56
N ASN A 167 8.04 -1.43 7.75
CA ASN A 167 7.39 -2.49 8.50
C ASN A 167 6.20 -3.05 7.72
N ALA A 168 5.72 -4.21 8.13
CA ALA A 168 4.48 -4.79 7.65
C ALA A 168 3.54 -5.12 8.80
N VAL A 169 2.25 -5.06 8.52
CA VAL A 169 1.20 -5.66 9.36
C VAL A 169 0.65 -6.89 8.65
N ALA A 170 0.29 -7.90 9.41
CA ALA A 170 -0.23 -9.16 8.88
C ALA A 170 -1.66 -9.41 9.38
N PRO A 171 -2.67 -8.72 8.83
CA PRO A 171 -4.05 -8.92 9.24
C PRO A 171 -4.52 -10.35 8.98
N THR A 172 -5.46 -10.78 9.82
CA THR A 172 -6.25 -11.99 9.61
C THR A 172 -7.58 -11.62 8.94
N TYR A 173 -8.64 -12.39 9.16
CA TYR A 173 -10.00 -12.03 8.75
C TYR A 173 -10.52 -10.86 9.61
N ILE A 174 -11.02 -9.83 8.93
CA ILE A 174 -11.55 -8.60 9.52
C ILE A 174 -12.99 -8.40 9.00
#